data_2c1c236705c4ef9e337b89621bdad2b8
#
_entry.id   2c1c236705c4ef9e337b89621bdad2b8
#
_cell.length_a   1.000
_cell.length_b   1.000
_cell.length_c   1.000
_cell.angle_alpha   90.00
_cell.angle_beta   90.00
_cell.angle_gamma   90.00
#
_symmetry.space_group_name_H-M   'P 1'
#
loop_
_entity.id
_entity.type
_entity.pdbx_description
1 polymer ?
#
loop_
_entity_poly.entity_id
_entity_poly.type
_entity_poly.pdbx_seq_one_letter_code
_entity_poly.pdbx_strand_id
1 'polypeptide(L)'
;MFERIFGKDSGSTLIKAAFEDISAMLRHSARMLDLATEALLENAPLEVDLDSMDDRVDEGERMVRRTVLEHLSLNPEQDLVASLVLVSLVQDAERVGDFARGLGELVPLAQQPRKGPFRDELKEIVAEIRPLFAMTEEAFREDDEALAHVVVAKHREVKRRLSAYTEKVAKSDLGADMAVVYSGAARILRRVGAHLSNICSSVIQPYDRMRHGDEDA
;
A
#
# COMPACT_ATOMS: atom_id res chain seq x y z
N MET A 1 17.50 9.31 -3.48
CA MET A 1 17.72 7.90 -3.82
C MET A 1 18.06 7.76 -5.29
N PHE A 2 17.25 8.29 -6.19
CA PHE A 2 17.50 8.27 -7.64
C PHE A 2 18.87 8.85 -7.95
N GLU A 3 19.19 10.09 -7.54
CA GLU A 3 20.51 10.69 -7.72
C GLU A 3 21.62 10.00 -6.92
N ARG A 4 21.31 9.41 -5.75
CA ARG A 4 22.27 8.63 -4.94
C ARG A 4 22.56 7.25 -5.50
N ILE A 5 21.58 6.63 -6.17
CA ILE A 5 21.71 5.27 -6.72
C ILE A 5 22.17 5.31 -8.16
N PHE A 6 21.72 6.27 -8.98
CA PHE A 6 21.97 6.33 -10.42
C PHE A 6 23.01 7.40 -10.84
N GLY A 7 23.42 8.32 -9.93
CA GLY A 7 24.13 9.50 -10.37
C GLY A 7 23.25 10.45 -11.22
N LYS A 8 23.75 11.66 -11.49
CA LYS A 8 22.94 12.70 -12.18
C LYS A 8 22.49 12.40 -13.60
N ASP A 9 23.02 11.32 -14.27
CA ASP A 9 22.81 11.13 -15.72
C ASP A 9 22.54 9.70 -16.20
N SER A 10 22.37 8.66 -15.36
CA SER A 10 22.57 7.30 -15.85
C SER A 10 21.61 6.19 -15.45
N GLY A 11 20.39 6.45 -15.02
CA GLY A 11 19.42 5.34 -14.91
C GLY A 11 19.09 4.78 -16.29
N SER A 12 19.24 3.45 -16.50
CA SER A 12 18.85 2.84 -17.76
C SER A 12 17.37 3.04 -18.04
N THR A 13 16.97 3.04 -19.30
CA THR A 13 15.56 3.16 -19.71
C THR A 13 14.69 2.07 -19.06
N LEU A 14 15.24 0.84 -18.92
CA LEU A 14 14.53 -0.28 -18.28
C LEU A 14 14.26 -0.03 -16.78
N ILE A 15 15.25 0.48 -16.08
CA ILE A 15 15.08 0.79 -14.64
C ILE A 15 14.08 1.93 -14.42
N LYS A 16 14.10 2.96 -15.28
CA LYS A 16 13.08 4.03 -15.24
C LYS A 16 11.68 3.48 -15.52
N ALA A 17 11.53 2.57 -16.48
CA ALA A 17 10.26 1.90 -16.75
C ALA A 17 9.76 1.12 -15.51
N ALA A 18 10.62 0.36 -14.84
CA ALA A 18 10.25 -0.37 -13.63
C ALA A 18 9.79 0.56 -12.47
N PHE A 19 10.36 1.76 -12.36
CA PHE A 19 9.88 2.80 -11.44
C PHE A 19 8.46 3.28 -11.76
N GLU A 20 8.20 3.56 -13.03
CA GLU A 20 6.86 3.98 -13.48
C GLU A 20 5.83 2.86 -13.29
N ASP A 21 6.21 1.60 -13.49
CA ASP A 21 5.33 0.46 -13.25
C ASP A 21 4.93 0.36 -11.77
N ILE A 22 5.87 0.52 -10.81
CA ILE A 22 5.55 0.55 -9.36
C ILE A 22 4.61 1.72 -9.03
N SER A 23 4.87 2.91 -9.60
CA SER A 23 3.99 4.07 -9.42
C SER A 23 2.58 3.81 -9.96
N ALA A 24 2.47 3.14 -11.12
CA ALA A 24 1.19 2.75 -11.68
C ALA A 24 0.45 1.73 -10.80
N MET A 25 1.16 0.75 -10.24
CA MET A 25 0.60 -0.21 -9.27
C MET A 25 0.02 0.52 -8.05
N LEU A 26 0.75 1.47 -7.45
CA LEU A 26 0.27 2.25 -6.30
C LEU A 26 -0.99 3.05 -6.62
N ARG A 27 -1.04 3.74 -7.77
CA ARG A 27 -2.24 4.46 -8.21
C ARG A 27 -3.44 3.52 -8.41
N HIS A 28 -3.18 2.34 -8.98
CA HIS A 28 -4.24 1.35 -9.22
C HIS A 28 -4.78 0.79 -7.90
N SER A 29 -3.91 0.44 -6.96
CA SER A 29 -4.27 -0.04 -5.62
C SER A 29 -4.99 1.03 -4.79
N ALA A 30 -4.62 2.32 -4.94
CA ALA A 30 -5.36 3.44 -4.34
C ALA A 30 -6.82 3.47 -4.82
N ARG A 31 -7.03 3.27 -6.13
CA ARG A 31 -8.38 3.20 -6.69
C ARG A 31 -9.17 2.01 -6.18
N MET A 32 -8.53 0.83 -6.05
CA MET A 32 -9.16 -0.36 -5.47
C MET A 32 -9.58 -0.11 -4.02
N LEU A 33 -8.70 0.52 -3.21
CA LEU A 33 -9.01 0.87 -1.83
C LEU A 33 -10.20 1.83 -1.73
N ASP A 34 -10.28 2.83 -2.60
CA ASP A 34 -11.39 3.78 -2.64
C ASP A 34 -12.72 3.07 -2.91
N LEU A 35 -12.77 2.20 -3.91
CA LEU A 35 -13.98 1.43 -4.26
C LEU A 35 -14.40 0.48 -3.14
N ALA A 36 -13.44 -0.24 -2.55
CA ALA A 36 -13.70 -1.15 -1.44
C ALA A 36 -14.19 -0.41 -0.18
N THR A 37 -13.56 0.74 0.15
CA THR A 37 -13.98 1.54 1.31
C THR A 37 -15.31 2.22 1.10
N GLU A 38 -15.64 2.67 -0.11
CA GLU A 38 -16.96 3.22 -0.44
C GLU A 38 -18.05 2.15 -0.27
N ALA A 39 -17.84 0.96 -0.85
CA ALA A 39 -18.76 -0.15 -0.67
C ALA A 39 -18.92 -0.53 0.82
N LEU A 40 -17.81 -0.60 1.55
CA LEU A 40 -17.82 -1.01 2.95
C LEU A 40 -18.47 0.05 3.87
N LEU A 41 -18.14 1.33 3.73
CA LEU A 41 -18.52 2.37 4.69
C LEU A 41 -19.80 3.12 4.30
N GLU A 42 -20.08 3.26 3.01
CA GLU A 42 -21.29 3.95 2.52
C GLU A 42 -22.42 2.97 2.18
N ASN A 43 -22.20 1.66 2.37
CA ASN A 43 -23.14 0.61 1.96
C ASN A 43 -23.48 0.67 0.47
N ALA A 44 -22.54 1.16 -0.34
CA ALA A 44 -22.67 1.18 -1.78
C ALA A 44 -22.54 -0.23 -2.37
N PRO A 45 -23.19 -0.55 -3.49
CA PRO A 45 -22.92 -1.80 -4.19
C PRO A 45 -21.47 -1.79 -4.71
N LEU A 46 -20.79 -2.92 -4.58
CA LEU A 46 -19.48 -3.12 -5.20
C LEU A 46 -19.71 -3.61 -6.64
N GLU A 47 -19.83 -2.65 -7.57
CA GLU A 47 -20.14 -2.93 -8.99
C GLU A 47 -18.92 -3.32 -9.83
N VAL A 48 -17.75 -3.33 -9.22
CA VAL A 48 -16.46 -3.63 -9.86
C VAL A 48 -15.93 -4.98 -9.40
N ASP A 49 -15.27 -5.67 -10.29
CA ASP A 49 -14.54 -6.88 -10.01
C ASP A 49 -13.12 -6.50 -9.49
N LEU A 50 -12.96 -6.53 -8.17
CA LEU A 50 -11.68 -6.24 -7.52
C LEU A 50 -10.63 -7.32 -7.81
N ASP A 51 -11.03 -8.57 -8.08
CA ASP A 51 -10.09 -9.63 -8.45
C ASP A 51 -9.46 -9.32 -9.82
N SER A 52 -10.28 -8.92 -10.81
CA SER A 52 -9.75 -8.46 -12.11
C SER A 52 -8.90 -7.19 -12.02
N MET A 53 -9.13 -6.35 -11.01
CA MET A 53 -8.27 -5.20 -10.76
C MET A 53 -6.94 -5.63 -10.13
N ASP A 54 -6.96 -6.58 -9.22
CA ASP A 54 -5.78 -7.15 -8.56
C ASP A 54 -4.87 -7.88 -9.56
N ASP A 55 -5.43 -8.64 -10.50
CA ASP A 55 -4.69 -9.26 -11.61
C ASP A 55 -3.79 -8.27 -12.37
N ARG A 56 -4.17 -7.00 -12.44
CA ARG A 56 -3.35 -5.94 -13.07
C ARG A 56 -2.19 -5.52 -12.19
N VAL A 57 -2.38 -5.51 -10.86
CA VAL A 57 -1.28 -5.26 -9.90
C VAL A 57 -0.26 -6.39 -9.97
N ASP A 58 -0.74 -7.63 -10.02
CA ASP A 58 0.08 -8.83 -10.21
C ASP A 58 0.89 -8.82 -11.51
N GLU A 59 0.25 -8.39 -12.61
CA GLU A 59 0.97 -8.26 -13.89
C GLU A 59 2.02 -7.16 -13.82
N GLY A 60 1.74 -6.06 -13.10
CA GLY A 60 2.71 -5.00 -12.81
C GLY A 60 3.93 -5.56 -12.06
N GLU A 61 3.71 -6.38 -11.02
CA GLU A 61 4.79 -7.04 -10.28
C GLU A 61 5.65 -7.93 -11.19
N ARG A 62 5.00 -8.76 -12.01
CA ARG A 62 5.68 -9.63 -12.96
C ARG A 62 6.49 -8.84 -14.00
N MET A 63 5.93 -7.70 -14.46
CA MET A 63 6.61 -6.81 -15.41
C MET A 63 7.86 -6.20 -14.81
N VAL A 64 7.77 -5.62 -13.61
CA VAL A 64 8.94 -5.05 -12.91
C VAL A 64 10.03 -6.09 -12.72
N ARG A 65 9.70 -7.29 -12.23
CA ARG A 65 10.67 -8.37 -12.03
C ARG A 65 11.34 -8.80 -13.33
N ARG A 66 10.58 -8.91 -14.41
CA ARG A 66 11.10 -9.24 -15.75
C ARG A 66 12.04 -8.15 -16.28
N THR A 67 11.62 -6.89 -16.17
CA THR A 67 12.39 -5.73 -16.62
C THR A 67 13.74 -5.64 -15.87
N VAL A 68 13.72 -5.83 -14.55
CA VAL A 68 14.96 -5.85 -13.75
C VAL A 68 15.86 -7.02 -14.12
N LEU A 69 15.30 -8.22 -14.31
CA LEU A 69 16.07 -9.40 -14.74
C LEU A 69 16.71 -9.19 -16.12
N GLU A 70 15.98 -8.64 -17.07
CA GLU A 70 16.49 -8.31 -18.40
C GLU A 70 17.62 -7.28 -18.31
N HIS A 71 17.44 -6.22 -17.55
CA HIS A 71 18.46 -5.19 -17.32
C HIS A 71 19.76 -5.79 -16.76
N LEU A 72 19.69 -6.56 -15.69
CA LEU A 72 20.85 -7.19 -15.06
C LEU A 72 21.52 -8.26 -15.94
N SER A 73 20.75 -8.92 -16.81
CA SER A 73 21.30 -9.89 -17.76
C SER A 73 22.14 -9.22 -18.86
N LEU A 74 21.79 -7.99 -19.23
CA LEU A 74 22.51 -7.22 -20.25
C LEU A 74 23.64 -6.38 -19.63
N ASN A 75 23.45 -5.87 -18.42
CA ASN A 75 24.36 -4.94 -17.75
C ASN A 75 24.49 -5.28 -16.25
N PRO A 76 25.17 -6.38 -15.89
CA PRO A 76 25.12 -6.95 -14.53
C PRO A 76 25.72 -6.04 -13.44
N GLU A 77 26.58 -5.09 -13.79
CA GLU A 77 27.21 -4.17 -12.84
C GLU A 77 26.51 -2.80 -12.79
N GLN A 78 25.67 -2.52 -13.80
CA GLN A 78 24.95 -1.24 -13.89
C GLN A 78 23.68 -1.28 -13.05
N ASP A 79 23.45 -0.24 -12.27
CA ASP A 79 22.22 -0.04 -11.50
C ASP A 79 21.86 -1.22 -10.54
N LEU A 80 22.85 -2.01 -10.11
CA LEU A 80 22.61 -3.20 -9.27
C LEU A 80 21.84 -2.87 -7.99
N VAL A 81 22.22 -1.81 -7.27
CA VAL A 81 21.55 -1.42 -6.03
C VAL A 81 20.11 -1.01 -6.29
N ALA A 82 19.86 -0.23 -7.36
CA ALA A 82 18.52 0.15 -7.78
C ALA A 82 17.67 -1.06 -8.15
N SER A 83 18.24 -2.00 -8.86
CA SER A 83 17.59 -3.26 -9.25
C SER A 83 17.14 -4.06 -8.03
N LEU A 84 18.00 -4.19 -7.00
CA LEU A 84 17.68 -4.86 -5.76
C LEU A 84 16.56 -4.14 -4.98
N VAL A 85 16.63 -2.81 -4.94
CA VAL A 85 15.56 -1.98 -4.33
C VAL A 85 14.23 -2.22 -5.04
N LEU A 86 14.18 -2.13 -6.36
CA LEU A 86 12.94 -2.32 -7.14
C LEU A 86 12.32 -3.70 -6.94
N VAL A 87 13.13 -4.76 -6.96
CA VAL A 87 12.63 -6.14 -6.70
C VAL A 87 12.08 -6.30 -5.28
N SER A 88 12.64 -5.58 -4.31
CA SER A 88 12.12 -5.57 -2.94
C SER A 88 10.81 -4.79 -2.82
N LEU A 89 10.75 -3.60 -3.41
CA LEU A 89 9.60 -2.71 -3.30
C LEU A 89 8.37 -3.15 -4.08
N VAL A 90 8.58 -3.84 -5.21
CA VAL A 90 7.45 -4.30 -6.03
C VAL A 90 6.55 -5.25 -5.24
N GLN A 91 7.11 -6.03 -4.31
CA GLN A 91 6.34 -6.88 -3.44
C GLN A 91 5.49 -6.08 -2.44
N ASP A 92 6.03 -4.97 -1.88
CA ASP A 92 5.24 -4.08 -1.02
C ASP A 92 4.09 -3.42 -1.82
N ALA A 93 4.33 -3.03 -3.07
CA ALA A 93 3.29 -2.45 -3.94
C ALA A 93 2.19 -3.46 -4.30
N GLU A 94 2.54 -4.73 -4.57
CA GLU A 94 1.57 -5.81 -4.80
C GLU A 94 0.74 -6.08 -3.54
N ARG A 95 1.36 -6.17 -2.36
CA ARG A 95 0.64 -6.35 -1.09
C ARG A 95 -0.39 -5.26 -0.80
N VAL A 96 -0.15 -4.03 -1.23
CA VAL A 96 -1.16 -2.95 -1.10
C VAL A 96 -2.40 -3.25 -1.95
N GLY A 97 -2.24 -3.82 -3.15
CA GLY A 97 -3.35 -4.29 -4.00
C GLY A 97 -4.12 -5.44 -3.36
N ASP A 98 -3.42 -6.50 -2.96
CA ASP A 98 -3.97 -7.65 -2.23
C ASP A 98 -4.85 -7.20 -1.04
N PHE A 99 -4.37 -6.27 -0.23
CA PHE A 99 -5.13 -5.76 0.91
C PHE A 99 -6.33 -4.93 0.49
N ALA A 100 -6.21 -4.12 -0.56
CA ALA A 100 -7.35 -3.36 -1.08
C ALA A 100 -8.45 -4.31 -1.61
N ARG A 101 -8.09 -5.39 -2.30
CA ARG A 101 -9.01 -6.46 -2.71
C ARG A 101 -9.66 -7.13 -1.50
N GLY A 102 -8.84 -7.57 -0.52
CA GLY A 102 -9.33 -8.22 0.70
C GLY A 102 -10.28 -7.36 1.54
N LEU A 103 -10.21 -6.02 1.43
CA LEU A 103 -11.20 -5.14 2.05
C LEU A 103 -12.59 -5.30 1.40
N GLY A 104 -12.64 -5.50 0.09
CA GLY A 104 -13.88 -5.79 -0.64
C GLY A 104 -14.55 -7.09 -0.21
N GLU A 105 -13.77 -8.11 0.16
CA GLU A 105 -14.27 -9.41 0.64
C GLU A 105 -15.05 -9.30 1.97
N LEU A 106 -14.83 -8.23 2.74
CA LEU A 106 -15.56 -7.99 3.98
C LEU A 106 -16.98 -7.46 3.75
N VAL A 107 -17.23 -6.85 2.59
CA VAL A 107 -18.53 -6.18 2.30
C VAL A 107 -19.72 -7.12 2.45
N PRO A 108 -19.71 -8.35 1.88
CA PRO A 108 -20.83 -9.27 1.98
C PRO A 108 -20.99 -9.94 3.36
N LEU A 109 -20.00 -9.82 4.25
CA LEU A 109 -20.07 -10.45 5.57
C LEU A 109 -21.00 -9.71 6.53
N ALA A 110 -21.26 -8.42 6.33
CA ALA A 110 -22.19 -7.64 7.14
C ALA A 110 -23.64 -7.93 6.72
N GLN A 111 -24.43 -8.46 7.64
CA GLN A 111 -25.85 -8.79 7.41
C GLN A 111 -26.76 -7.55 7.46
N GLN A 112 -26.31 -6.49 8.09
CA GLN A 112 -27.03 -5.23 8.24
C GLN A 112 -26.20 -4.05 7.70
N PRO A 113 -26.86 -2.94 7.30
CA PRO A 113 -26.16 -1.75 6.89
C PRO A 113 -25.19 -1.23 7.97
N ARG A 114 -23.95 -0.93 7.57
CA ARG A 114 -22.93 -0.35 8.45
C ARG A 114 -23.29 1.10 8.77
N LYS A 115 -23.47 1.40 10.05
CA LYS A 115 -23.84 2.73 10.55
C LYS A 115 -23.39 2.94 12.00
N GLY A 116 -23.43 4.20 12.45
CA GLY A 116 -23.12 4.57 13.83
C GLY A 116 -21.64 4.77 14.09
N PRO A 117 -21.24 4.94 15.36
CA PRO A 117 -19.95 5.49 15.73
C PRO A 117 -18.75 4.68 15.24
N PHE A 118 -18.83 3.36 15.17
CA PHE A 118 -17.75 2.52 14.64
C PHE A 118 -17.51 2.76 13.15
N ARG A 119 -18.59 2.86 12.37
CA ARG A 119 -18.50 3.19 10.93
C ARG A 119 -17.90 4.58 10.75
N ASP A 120 -18.36 5.55 11.53
CA ASP A 120 -17.94 6.93 11.38
C ASP A 120 -16.47 7.13 11.79
N GLU A 121 -16.02 6.52 12.89
CA GLU A 121 -14.61 6.52 13.29
C GLU A 121 -13.70 5.84 12.25
N LEU A 122 -14.13 4.70 11.67
CA LEU A 122 -13.35 4.03 10.63
C LEU A 122 -13.26 4.87 9.35
N LYS A 123 -14.33 5.59 9.00
CA LYS A 123 -14.34 6.53 7.87
C LYS A 123 -13.33 7.67 8.06
N GLU A 124 -13.23 8.23 9.27
CA GLU A 124 -12.20 9.23 9.59
C GLU A 124 -10.79 8.67 9.40
N ILE A 125 -10.53 7.44 9.87
CA ILE A 125 -9.22 6.80 9.74
C ILE A 125 -8.89 6.53 8.26
N VAL A 126 -9.84 6.09 7.46
CA VAL A 126 -9.67 5.93 6.00
C VAL A 126 -9.28 7.25 5.34
N ALA A 127 -9.90 8.36 5.75
CA ALA A 127 -9.57 9.69 5.23
C ALA A 127 -8.12 10.12 5.55
N GLU A 128 -7.48 9.58 6.59
CA GLU A 128 -6.07 9.81 6.89
C GLU A 128 -5.13 8.91 6.07
N ILE A 129 -5.58 7.70 5.69
CA ILE A 129 -4.79 6.74 4.90
C ILE A 129 -4.76 7.12 3.42
N ARG A 130 -5.88 7.57 2.85
CA ARG A 130 -6.01 7.90 1.43
C ARG A 130 -4.88 8.78 0.89
N PRO A 131 -4.52 9.91 1.52
CA PRO A 131 -3.45 10.76 1.01
C PRO A 131 -2.07 10.10 1.07
N LEU A 132 -1.88 9.05 1.89
CA LEU A 132 -0.58 8.38 1.99
C LEU A 132 -0.16 7.72 0.68
N PHE A 133 -1.10 7.29 -0.18
CA PHE A 133 -0.78 6.73 -1.50
C PHE A 133 -0.08 7.75 -2.40
N ALA A 134 -0.69 8.91 -2.59
CA ALA A 134 -0.10 9.96 -3.41
C ALA A 134 1.22 10.48 -2.82
N MET A 135 1.27 10.65 -1.49
CA MET A 135 2.50 11.07 -0.81
C MET A 135 3.62 10.02 -0.94
N THR A 136 3.29 8.72 -0.88
CA THR A 136 4.26 7.64 -1.07
C THR A 136 4.77 7.62 -2.51
N GLU A 137 3.88 7.73 -3.49
CA GLU A 137 4.25 7.79 -4.90
C GLU A 137 5.16 8.99 -5.18
N GLU A 138 4.79 10.17 -4.69
CA GLU A 138 5.57 11.40 -4.86
C GLU A 138 6.95 11.29 -4.19
N ALA A 139 7.00 10.86 -2.92
CA ALA A 139 8.25 10.68 -2.20
C ALA A 139 9.18 9.68 -2.91
N PHE A 140 8.63 8.60 -3.42
CA PHE A 140 9.37 7.58 -4.16
C PHE A 140 9.87 8.11 -5.51
N ARG A 141 9.02 8.78 -6.28
CA ARG A 141 9.36 9.29 -7.62
C ARG A 141 10.36 10.45 -7.58
N GLU A 142 10.17 11.41 -6.66
CA GLU A 142 10.98 12.63 -6.56
C GLU A 142 12.18 12.47 -5.62
N ASP A 143 12.36 11.29 -5.00
CA ASP A 143 13.42 11.03 -4.00
C ASP A 143 13.33 11.97 -2.79
N ASP A 144 12.10 12.32 -2.38
CA ASP A 144 11.83 13.27 -1.31
C ASP A 144 11.87 12.59 0.07
N GLU A 145 13.06 12.63 0.71
CA GLU A 145 13.26 12.10 2.06
C GLU A 145 12.36 12.80 3.10
N ALA A 146 12.08 14.09 2.95
CA ALA A 146 11.26 14.82 3.91
C ALA A 146 9.80 14.34 3.85
N LEU A 147 9.26 14.18 2.63
CA LEU A 147 7.93 13.64 2.42
C LEU A 147 7.83 12.17 2.87
N ALA A 148 8.84 11.36 2.60
CA ALA A 148 8.92 9.98 3.05
C ALA A 148 8.88 9.89 4.61
N HIS A 149 9.60 10.74 5.32
CA HIS A 149 9.50 10.83 6.78
C HIS A 149 8.10 11.21 7.26
N VAL A 150 7.39 12.09 6.56
CA VAL A 150 6.00 12.45 6.89
C VAL A 150 5.07 11.24 6.75
N VAL A 151 5.20 10.46 5.67
CA VAL A 151 4.40 9.23 5.47
C VAL A 151 4.63 8.23 6.60
N VAL A 152 5.90 7.94 6.94
CA VAL A 152 6.26 7.03 8.03
C VAL A 152 5.69 7.49 9.38
N ALA A 153 5.75 8.80 9.67
CA ALA A 153 5.20 9.36 10.90
C ALA A 153 3.67 9.24 10.96
N LYS A 154 2.99 9.58 9.87
CA LYS A 154 1.52 9.46 9.75
C LYS A 154 1.06 8.01 9.87
N HIS A 155 1.77 7.06 9.23
CA HIS A 155 1.47 5.63 9.39
C HIS A 155 1.53 5.20 10.87
N ARG A 156 2.55 5.60 11.64
CA ARG A 156 2.64 5.27 13.08
C ARG A 156 1.45 5.80 13.89
N GLU A 157 0.94 6.96 13.52
CA GLU A 157 -0.23 7.57 14.15
C GLU A 157 -1.51 6.80 13.81
N VAL A 158 -1.74 6.52 12.53
CA VAL A 158 -2.86 5.71 12.05
C VAL A 158 -2.83 4.29 12.63
N LYS A 159 -1.66 3.64 12.70
CA LYS A 159 -1.47 2.33 13.34
C LYS A 159 -1.97 2.33 14.79
N ARG A 160 -1.62 3.35 15.59
CA ARG A 160 -2.09 3.48 16.97
C ARG A 160 -3.61 3.65 17.05
N ARG A 161 -4.19 4.49 16.16
CA ARG A 161 -5.65 4.68 16.08
C ARG A 161 -6.37 3.38 15.72
N LEU A 162 -5.89 2.64 14.71
CA LEU A 162 -6.47 1.36 14.30
C LEU A 162 -6.38 0.29 15.40
N SER A 163 -5.27 0.26 16.17
CA SER A 163 -5.14 -0.66 17.30
C SER A 163 -6.16 -0.32 18.41
N ALA A 164 -6.31 0.95 18.76
CA ALA A 164 -7.31 1.40 19.74
C ALA A 164 -8.74 1.15 19.24
N TYR A 165 -9.00 1.35 17.95
CA TYR A 165 -10.26 1.05 17.31
C TYR A 165 -10.61 -0.45 17.41
N THR A 166 -9.67 -1.33 17.09
CA THR A 166 -9.87 -2.79 17.19
C THR A 166 -10.17 -3.21 18.64
N GLU A 167 -9.52 -2.59 19.63
CA GLU A 167 -9.79 -2.85 21.03
C GLU A 167 -11.22 -2.39 21.44
N LYS A 168 -11.69 -1.25 20.94
CA LYS A 168 -13.07 -0.78 21.15
C LYS A 168 -14.09 -1.75 20.52
N VAL A 169 -13.84 -2.22 19.30
CA VAL A 169 -14.70 -3.21 18.63
C VAL A 169 -14.77 -4.49 19.46
N ALA A 170 -13.64 -5.01 19.94
CA ALA A 170 -13.58 -6.24 20.73
C ALA A 170 -14.32 -6.14 22.09
N LYS A 171 -14.46 -4.93 22.63
CA LYS A 171 -15.17 -4.67 23.91
C LYS A 171 -16.61 -4.19 23.72
N SER A 172 -17.12 -4.17 22.49
CA SER A 172 -18.45 -3.68 22.15
C SER A 172 -19.51 -4.79 22.18
N ASP A 173 -20.77 -4.37 22.17
CA ASP A 173 -21.94 -5.25 22.02
C ASP A 173 -22.36 -5.43 20.55
N LEU A 174 -21.43 -5.24 19.59
CA LEU A 174 -21.68 -5.45 18.18
C LEU A 174 -22.00 -6.94 17.89
N GLY A 175 -22.90 -7.20 16.95
CA GLY A 175 -23.08 -8.53 16.41
C GLY A 175 -21.78 -9.10 15.84
N ALA A 176 -21.62 -10.40 15.85
CA ALA A 176 -20.38 -11.08 15.45
C ALA A 176 -19.96 -10.71 14.03
N ASP A 177 -20.91 -10.61 13.09
CA ASP A 177 -20.69 -10.21 11.71
C ASP A 177 -20.07 -8.80 11.61
N MET A 178 -20.66 -7.83 12.32
CA MET A 178 -20.17 -6.46 12.33
C MET A 178 -18.82 -6.32 13.04
N ALA A 179 -18.59 -7.08 14.13
CA ALA A 179 -17.31 -7.10 14.82
C ALA A 179 -16.19 -7.65 13.92
N VAL A 180 -16.46 -8.71 13.15
CA VAL A 180 -15.54 -9.29 12.16
C VAL A 180 -15.24 -8.29 11.05
N VAL A 181 -16.27 -7.64 10.49
CA VAL A 181 -16.12 -6.66 9.41
C VAL A 181 -15.26 -5.48 9.85
N TYR A 182 -15.56 -4.87 10.99
CA TYR A 182 -14.83 -3.70 11.45
C TYR A 182 -13.40 -4.03 11.91
N SER A 183 -13.20 -5.14 12.62
CA SER A 183 -11.85 -5.58 13.02
C SER A 183 -11.01 -6.01 11.83
N GLY A 184 -11.61 -6.70 10.87
CA GLY A 184 -10.97 -7.10 9.62
C GLY A 184 -10.53 -5.89 8.80
N ALA A 185 -11.42 -4.91 8.63
CA ALA A 185 -11.11 -3.67 7.94
C ALA A 185 -9.97 -2.90 8.61
N ALA A 186 -10.01 -2.77 9.94
CA ALA A 186 -8.95 -2.09 10.68
C ALA A 186 -7.59 -2.80 10.51
N ARG A 187 -7.56 -4.14 10.52
CA ARG A 187 -6.36 -4.93 10.28
C ARG A 187 -5.81 -4.71 8.87
N ILE A 188 -6.67 -4.77 7.86
CA ILE A 188 -6.29 -4.56 6.45
C ILE A 188 -5.73 -3.15 6.26
N LEU A 189 -6.42 -2.12 6.72
CA LEU A 189 -5.98 -0.73 6.61
C LEU A 189 -4.63 -0.47 7.30
N ARG A 190 -4.38 -1.13 8.43
CA ARG A 190 -3.08 -1.08 9.11
C ARG A 190 -1.97 -1.65 8.24
N ARG A 191 -2.24 -2.76 7.54
CA ARG A 191 -1.27 -3.40 6.65
C ARG A 191 -1.01 -2.57 5.39
N VAL A 192 -2.04 -2.00 4.79
CA VAL A 192 -1.87 -1.03 3.69
C VAL A 192 -0.91 0.09 4.10
N GLY A 193 -1.14 0.73 5.26
CA GLY A 193 -0.25 1.78 5.75
C GLY A 193 1.18 1.28 6.02
N ALA A 194 1.35 0.03 6.49
CA ALA A 194 2.67 -0.55 6.72
C ALA A 194 3.46 -0.71 5.42
N HIS A 195 2.86 -1.26 4.36
CA HIS A 195 3.53 -1.42 3.06
C HIS A 195 3.84 -0.07 2.39
N LEU A 196 2.95 0.92 2.47
CA LEU A 196 3.26 2.29 2.02
C LEU A 196 4.45 2.88 2.79
N SER A 197 4.52 2.65 4.12
CA SER A 197 5.66 3.08 4.95
C SER A 197 6.95 2.33 4.59
N ASN A 198 6.89 1.05 4.21
CA ASN A 198 8.05 0.28 3.75
C ASN A 198 8.60 0.86 2.45
N ILE A 199 7.74 1.18 1.48
CA ILE A 199 8.16 1.86 0.24
C ILE A 199 8.88 3.17 0.56
N CYS A 200 8.33 4.01 1.44
CA CYS A 200 8.99 5.23 1.89
C CYS A 200 10.31 4.98 2.62
N SER A 201 10.46 3.84 3.31
CA SER A 201 11.73 3.51 3.98
C SER A 201 12.89 3.37 3.01
N SER A 202 12.64 2.98 1.75
CA SER A 202 13.67 2.88 0.71
C SER A 202 14.24 4.22 0.29
N VAL A 203 13.46 5.29 0.43
CA VAL A 203 13.92 6.67 0.15
C VAL A 203 14.80 7.19 1.29
N ILE A 204 14.51 6.78 2.53
CA ILE A 204 15.17 7.28 3.74
C ILE A 204 16.44 6.49 4.08
N GLN A 205 16.43 5.17 3.85
CA GLN A 205 17.44 4.25 4.35
C GLN A 205 18.24 3.57 3.22
N PRO A 206 19.50 3.20 3.46
CA PRO A 206 20.23 2.34 2.53
C PRO A 206 19.57 0.95 2.45
N TYR A 207 19.83 0.24 1.35
CA TYR A 207 19.20 -1.04 1.01
C TYR A 207 19.23 -2.07 2.16
N ASP A 208 20.37 -2.21 2.83
CA ASP A 208 20.58 -3.16 3.94
C ASP A 208 19.79 -2.84 5.23
N ARG A 209 19.12 -1.69 5.28
CA ARG A 209 18.30 -1.21 6.40
C ARG A 209 16.86 -0.91 6.00
N MET A 210 16.50 -1.18 4.76
CA MET A 210 15.12 -1.05 4.32
C MET A 210 14.24 -2.01 5.10
N ARG A 211 13.05 -1.55 5.44
CA ARG A 211 12.04 -2.40 6.08
C ARG A 211 11.33 -3.22 5.03
N HIS A 212 11.07 -4.48 5.36
CA HIS A 212 10.36 -5.42 4.51
C HIS A 212 9.31 -6.16 5.34
N GLY A 213 8.11 -6.34 4.74
CA GLY A 213 7.06 -7.13 5.35
C GLY A 213 6.43 -6.52 6.60
N ASP A 214 5.90 -7.40 7.45
CA ASP A 214 5.05 -7.04 8.59
C ASP A 214 5.81 -6.76 9.89
N GLU A 215 7.08 -6.45 9.87
CA GLU A 215 7.90 -6.28 11.09
C GLU A 215 7.34 -5.26 12.09
N ASP A 216 6.40 -4.41 11.65
CA ASP A 216 5.64 -3.47 12.48
C ASP A 216 4.13 -3.80 12.58
N ALA A 217 3.68 -5.01 12.20
CA ALA A 217 2.27 -5.39 12.20
C ALA A 217 1.75 -5.80 13.60
#